data_02cb573f6a7bf99aa3477bbadb0df8c7
#
_entry.id   02cb573f6a7bf99aa3477bbadb0df8c7
#
_cell.length_a   1.000
_cell.length_b   1.000
_cell.length_c   1.000
_cell.angle_alpha   90.00
_cell.angle_beta   90.00
_cell.angle_gamma   90.00
#
_symmetry.space_group_name_H-M   'P 1'
#
loop_
_entity.id
_entity.type
_entity.pdbx_description
1 polymer ?
#
loop_
_entity_poly.entity_id
_entity_poly.type
_entity_poly.pdbx_seq_one_letter_code
_entity_poly.pdbx_strand_id
1 'polypeptide(L)'
;MIATGIGFLLILAGGNLLSRLIRYNLGNDVFNSLNETFPQEERLISNEYSINLPARYNLKSKIRKSWINIINPFRGLLVIGSPGAGKSWFVIQHVIKQHIEKGFAMFVYDFKYDDLSRITYNWLQRNKHQYSVKPNFYVINFDNLSVSHRCNPLDPSSMNDITDATESARTILLGLNREWINKQGDFFVESPINFVTAVIWFLRKYEDGKYCTLPHVIELMQAEYDELFPVLNTQPEIEVLVNPFITAYQNDAMEQLEGQVA
;
A
#
# COMPACT_ATOMS: atom_id res chain seq x y z
N MET A 1 15.16 -16.17 62.68
CA MET A 1 13.84 -15.60 62.37
C MET A 1 13.76 -14.97 60.97
N ILE A 2 14.69 -14.11 60.52
CA ILE A 2 14.62 -13.45 59.18
C ILE A 2 14.73 -14.48 58.04
N ALA A 3 15.68 -15.42 58.11
CA ALA A 3 15.88 -16.45 57.09
C ALA A 3 14.66 -17.40 56.94
N THR A 4 13.99 -17.73 58.06
CA THR A 4 12.77 -18.54 58.06
C THR A 4 11.58 -17.79 57.40
N GLY A 5 11.49 -16.46 57.64
CA GLY A 5 10.47 -15.62 57.01
C GLY A 5 10.66 -15.52 55.50
N ILE A 6 11.92 -15.34 55.01
CA ILE A 6 12.23 -15.30 53.58
C ILE A 6 11.93 -16.67 52.93
N GLY A 7 12.31 -17.78 53.56
CA GLY A 7 12.02 -19.12 53.03
C GLY A 7 10.51 -19.39 52.92
N PHE A 8 9.73 -18.93 53.88
CA PHE A 8 8.25 -19.06 53.83
C PHE A 8 7.64 -18.25 52.69
N LEU A 9 8.10 -17.02 52.45
CA LEU A 9 7.64 -16.20 51.35
C LEU A 9 7.97 -16.81 49.99
N LEU A 10 9.17 -17.40 49.84
CA LEU A 10 9.58 -18.10 48.60
C LEU A 10 8.73 -19.35 48.35
N ILE A 11 8.39 -20.10 49.41
CA ILE A 11 7.50 -21.27 49.28
C ILE A 11 6.08 -20.84 48.88
N LEU A 12 5.56 -19.76 49.45
CA LEU A 12 4.25 -19.23 49.08
C LEU A 12 4.25 -18.71 47.63
N ALA A 13 5.27 -18.00 47.23
CA ALA A 13 5.40 -17.51 45.83
C ALA A 13 5.52 -18.68 44.85
N GLY A 14 6.38 -19.66 45.12
CA GLY A 14 6.56 -20.86 44.31
C GLY A 14 5.28 -21.72 44.27
N GLY A 15 4.59 -21.89 45.39
CA GLY A 15 3.31 -22.59 45.45
C GLY A 15 2.21 -21.91 44.65
N ASN A 16 2.14 -20.58 44.70
CA ASN A 16 1.20 -19.81 43.87
C ASN A 16 1.50 -19.96 42.38
N LEU A 17 2.76 -19.88 41.98
CA LEU A 17 3.17 -20.08 40.57
C LEU A 17 2.85 -21.51 40.10
N LEU A 18 3.18 -22.52 40.93
CA LEU A 18 2.88 -23.92 40.64
C LEU A 18 1.37 -24.19 40.55
N SER A 19 0.59 -23.65 41.47
CA SER A 19 -0.87 -23.74 41.47
C SER A 19 -1.48 -23.08 40.22
N ARG A 20 -0.92 -21.96 39.79
CA ARG A 20 -1.34 -21.26 38.58
C ARG A 20 -1.01 -22.07 37.31
N LEU A 21 0.16 -22.69 37.28
CA LEU A 21 0.59 -23.55 36.17
C LEU A 21 -0.27 -24.83 36.08
N ILE A 22 -0.57 -25.44 37.24
CA ILE A 22 -1.43 -26.62 37.34
C ILE A 22 -2.88 -26.26 36.93
N ARG A 23 -3.42 -25.15 37.41
CA ARG A 23 -4.76 -24.69 36.97
C ARG A 23 -4.82 -24.39 35.49
N TYR A 24 -3.77 -23.79 34.93
CA TYR A 24 -3.70 -23.49 33.52
C TYR A 24 -3.60 -24.75 32.64
N ASN A 25 -2.83 -25.77 33.08
CA ASN A 25 -2.65 -27.03 32.36
C ASN A 25 -3.74 -28.08 32.59
N LEU A 26 -4.39 -28.05 33.77
CA LEU A 26 -5.47 -29.00 34.15
C LEU A 26 -6.86 -28.36 34.04
N GLY A 27 -6.96 -27.06 33.90
CA GLY A 27 -8.22 -26.39 33.57
C GLY A 27 -8.63 -26.80 32.16
N ASN A 28 -9.53 -27.79 32.07
CA ASN A 28 -10.30 -27.94 30.85
C ASN A 28 -11.02 -26.60 30.63
N ASP A 29 -10.48 -25.78 29.76
CA ASP A 29 -11.19 -24.61 29.28
C ASP A 29 -12.46 -25.09 28.62
N VAL A 30 -13.60 -24.88 29.29
CA VAL A 30 -14.91 -25.31 28.80
C VAL A 30 -15.18 -24.73 27.42
N PHE A 31 -14.65 -23.55 27.12
CA PHE A 31 -14.69 -22.98 25.81
C PHE A 31 -13.77 -23.69 24.78
N ASN A 32 -12.65 -24.25 25.21
CA ASN A 32 -11.73 -24.99 24.35
C ASN A 32 -12.19 -26.42 24.09
N SER A 33 -12.93 -27.06 25.00
CA SER A 33 -13.52 -28.38 24.75
C SER A 33 -14.70 -28.32 23.77
N LEU A 34 -15.41 -27.19 23.72
CA LEU A 34 -16.44 -26.90 22.72
C LEU A 34 -15.85 -26.46 21.38
N ASN A 35 -14.59 -26.08 21.33
CA ASN A 35 -13.86 -25.66 20.15
C ASN A 35 -13.02 -26.81 19.54
N GLU A 36 -13.38 -28.06 19.77
CA GLU A 36 -12.87 -29.14 18.93
C GLU A 36 -13.27 -28.86 17.49
N THR A 37 -12.26 -28.58 16.67
CA THR A 37 -12.49 -28.23 15.28
C THR A 37 -12.77 -29.48 14.47
N PHE A 38 -13.50 -29.32 13.37
CA PHE A 38 -13.58 -30.35 12.34
C PHE A 38 -12.20 -30.57 11.67
N PRO A 39 -11.97 -31.71 10.97
CA PRO A 39 -10.72 -31.96 10.27
C PRO A 39 -10.35 -30.80 9.35
N GLN A 40 -9.11 -30.32 9.51
CA GLN A 40 -8.55 -29.25 8.68
C GLN A 40 -7.67 -29.85 7.58
N GLU A 41 -7.33 -29.06 6.57
CA GLU A 41 -6.43 -29.48 5.51
C GLU A 41 -5.00 -29.67 6.05
N GLU A 42 -4.51 -30.89 6.04
CA GLU A 42 -3.17 -31.27 6.51
C GLU A 42 -2.14 -31.29 5.38
N ARG A 43 -2.59 -31.29 4.11
CA ARG A 43 -1.71 -31.29 2.95
C ARG A 43 -1.23 -29.90 2.61
N LEU A 44 0.03 -29.79 2.25
CA LEU A 44 0.57 -28.58 1.63
C LEU A 44 0.17 -28.56 0.15
N ILE A 45 -0.70 -27.64 -0.24
CA ILE A 45 -1.12 -27.45 -1.63
C ILE A 45 -0.42 -26.19 -2.14
N SER A 46 0.64 -26.38 -2.93
CA SER A 46 1.47 -25.29 -3.45
C SER A 46 1.42 -25.22 -4.97
N ASN A 47 1.41 -24.01 -5.49
CA ASN A 47 1.62 -23.69 -6.91
C ASN A 47 2.50 -22.44 -7.03
N GLU A 48 2.71 -21.94 -8.24
CA GLU A 48 3.56 -20.78 -8.50
C GLU A 48 3.10 -19.48 -7.80
N TYR A 49 1.78 -19.36 -7.49
CA TYR A 49 1.19 -18.16 -6.89
C TYR A 49 0.81 -18.32 -5.41
N SER A 50 0.67 -19.56 -4.93
CA SER A 50 0.10 -19.83 -3.62
C SER A 50 0.88 -19.22 -2.47
N ILE A 51 0.14 -18.86 -1.42
CA ILE A 51 0.67 -18.53 -0.10
C ILE A 51 0.20 -19.63 0.85
N ASN A 52 1.13 -20.24 1.57
CA ASN A 52 0.84 -21.37 2.44
C ASN A 52 1.24 -21.00 3.88
N LEU A 53 0.26 -20.89 4.77
CA LEU A 53 0.49 -20.54 6.16
C LEU A 53 0.46 -21.81 7.02
N PRO A 54 1.53 -22.10 7.79
CA PRO A 54 1.53 -23.23 8.70
C PRO A 54 0.57 -22.97 9.87
N ALA A 55 -0.26 -23.93 10.18
CA ALA A 55 -1.23 -23.85 11.26
C ALA A 55 -1.21 -25.12 12.12
N ARG A 56 -1.87 -25.07 13.26
CA ARG A 56 -2.13 -26.20 14.15
C ARG A 56 -3.59 -26.14 14.57
N TYR A 57 -4.19 -27.31 14.74
CA TYR A 57 -5.57 -27.42 15.23
C TYR A 57 -5.70 -28.59 16.19
N ASN A 58 -6.71 -28.54 17.06
CA ASN A 58 -7.03 -29.59 17.99
C ASN A 58 -8.20 -30.42 17.44
N LEU A 59 -7.99 -31.73 17.31
CA LEU A 59 -9.04 -32.67 16.94
C LEU A 59 -8.96 -33.91 17.83
N LYS A 60 -10.05 -34.22 18.55
CA LYS A 60 -10.12 -35.34 19.49
C LYS A 60 -8.96 -35.34 20.49
N SER A 61 -8.76 -34.18 21.13
CA SER A 61 -7.69 -33.93 22.10
C SER A 61 -6.26 -34.11 21.56
N LYS A 62 -6.06 -34.17 20.25
CA LYS A 62 -4.75 -34.27 19.62
C LYS A 62 -4.45 -33.03 18.78
N ILE A 63 -3.28 -32.42 19.04
CA ILE A 63 -2.78 -31.30 18.25
C ILE A 63 -2.20 -31.84 16.95
N ARG A 64 -2.75 -31.40 15.83
CA ARG A 64 -2.34 -31.77 14.48
C ARG A 64 -1.77 -30.56 13.74
N LYS A 65 -0.90 -30.82 12.77
CA LYS A 65 -0.40 -29.80 11.84
C LYS A 65 -1.41 -29.64 10.70
N SER A 66 -1.59 -28.41 10.24
CA SER A 66 -2.43 -28.11 9.09
C SER A 66 -1.83 -26.96 8.28
N TRP A 67 -2.41 -26.71 7.14
CA TRP A 67 -2.02 -25.62 6.26
C TRP A 67 -3.24 -24.79 5.88
N ILE A 68 -3.09 -23.46 5.97
CA ILE A 68 -4.03 -22.55 5.32
C ILE A 68 -3.45 -22.27 3.94
N ASN A 69 -4.02 -22.95 2.93
CA ASN A 69 -3.54 -22.88 1.56
C ASN A 69 -4.33 -21.81 0.79
N ILE A 70 -3.69 -20.68 0.49
CA ILE A 70 -4.24 -19.62 -0.35
C ILE A 70 -3.70 -19.84 -1.76
N ILE A 71 -4.40 -20.65 -2.54
CA ILE A 71 -3.95 -21.12 -3.86
C ILE A 71 -3.99 -19.99 -4.90
N ASN A 72 -4.97 -19.08 -4.77
CA ASN A 72 -5.15 -17.95 -5.67
C ASN A 72 -5.21 -16.64 -4.88
N PRO A 73 -4.05 -16.00 -4.59
CA PRO A 73 -4.01 -14.75 -3.84
C PRO A 73 -4.52 -13.53 -4.62
N PHE A 74 -4.73 -13.64 -5.94
CA PHE A 74 -5.21 -12.53 -6.78
C PHE A 74 -6.63 -12.06 -6.43
N ARG A 75 -7.39 -12.86 -5.69
CA ARG A 75 -8.71 -12.46 -5.16
C ARG A 75 -8.63 -11.54 -3.94
N GLY A 76 -7.42 -11.26 -3.49
CA GLY A 76 -7.15 -10.51 -2.28
C GLY A 76 -7.23 -11.35 -1.00
N LEU A 77 -6.48 -10.94 0.00
CA LEU A 77 -6.45 -11.54 1.34
C LEU A 77 -6.72 -10.44 2.37
N LEU A 78 -7.86 -10.53 3.06
CA LEU A 78 -8.17 -9.63 4.16
C LEU A 78 -7.77 -10.29 5.49
N VAL A 79 -6.88 -9.61 6.25
CA VAL A 79 -6.40 -10.08 7.56
C VAL A 79 -6.88 -9.13 8.65
N ILE A 80 -7.84 -9.58 9.45
CA ILE A 80 -8.43 -8.80 10.54
C ILE A 80 -7.93 -9.33 11.89
N GLY A 81 -7.67 -8.42 12.81
CA GLY A 81 -7.28 -8.74 14.18
C GLY A 81 -6.94 -7.48 14.97
N SER A 82 -7.04 -7.57 16.30
CA SER A 82 -6.66 -6.48 17.20
C SER A 82 -5.17 -6.11 17.11
N PRO A 83 -4.75 -4.94 17.58
CA PRO A 83 -3.35 -4.62 17.76
C PRO A 83 -2.64 -5.70 18.58
N GLY A 84 -1.44 -6.11 18.18
CA GLY A 84 -0.68 -7.17 18.87
C GLY A 84 -1.10 -8.60 18.58
N ALA A 85 -2.16 -8.87 17.82
CA ALA A 85 -2.64 -10.22 17.49
C ALA A 85 -1.68 -11.04 16.58
N GLY A 86 -0.52 -10.51 16.23
CA GLY A 86 0.48 -11.23 15.45
C GLY A 86 0.24 -11.27 13.94
N LYS A 87 -0.64 -10.42 13.39
CA LYS A 87 -0.93 -10.36 11.94
C LYS A 87 0.33 -10.29 11.08
N SER A 88 1.25 -9.39 11.43
CA SER A 88 2.50 -9.21 10.70
C SER A 88 3.38 -10.46 10.77
N TRP A 89 3.47 -11.08 11.95
CA TRP A 89 4.32 -12.26 12.17
C TRP A 89 3.76 -13.52 11.50
N PHE A 90 2.48 -13.81 11.73
CA PHE A 90 1.88 -15.09 11.29
C PHE A 90 1.41 -15.07 9.84
N VAL A 91 1.15 -13.89 9.26
CA VAL A 91 0.60 -13.78 7.90
C VAL A 91 1.50 -12.96 6.98
N ILE A 92 1.70 -11.66 7.27
CA ILE A 92 2.33 -10.74 6.32
C ILE A 92 3.77 -11.14 6.00
N GLN A 93 4.56 -11.53 7.00
CA GLN A 93 5.93 -11.98 6.76
C GLN A 93 5.98 -13.25 5.89
N HIS A 94 5.03 -14.17 6.05
CA HIS A 94 4.93 -15.35 5.21
C HIS A 94 4.57 -15.02 3.77
N VAL A 95 3.68 -14.04 3.56
CA VAL A 95 3.34 -13.52 2.23
C VAL A 95 4.58 -12.93 1.56
N ILE A 96 5.25 -11.99 2.23
CA ILE A 96 6.47 -11.33 1.72
C ILE A 96 7.53 -12.37 1.35
N LYS A 97 7.83 -13.28 2.28
CA LYS A 97 8.83 -14.33 2.09
C LYS A 97 8.53 -15.17 0.86
N GLN A 98 7.34 -15.77 0.79
CA GLN A 98 6.98 -16.73 -0.25
C GLN A 98 6.86 -16.06 -1.62
N HIS A 99 6.39 -14.82 -1.69
CA HIS A 99 6.34 -14.09 -2.96
C HIS A 99 7.75 -13.71 -3.46
N ILE A 100 8.66 -13.33 -2.57
CA ILE A 100 10.06 -13.09 -2.96
C ILE A 100 10.74 -14.39 -3.42
N GLU A 101 10.53 -15.50 -2.73
CA GLU A 101 11.06 -16.82 -3.13
C GLU A 101 10.53 -17.27 -4.50
N LYS A 102 9.38 -16.76 -4.93
CA LYS A 102 8.78 -17.03 -6.24
C LYS A 102 9.06 -15.96 -7.30
N GLY A 103 9.87 -14.95 -6.99
CA GLY A 103 10.29 -13.91 -7.93
C GLY A 103 9.24 -12.84 -8.23
N PHE A 104 8.26 -12.61 -7.34
CA PHE A 104 7.25 -11.59 -7.54
C PHE A 104 7.76 -10.19 -7.19
N ALA A 105 7.38 -9.20 -8.01
CA ALA A 105 7.44 -7.80 -7.62
C ALA A 105 6.34 -7.51 -6.58
N MET A 106 6.58 -6.56 -5.67
CA MET A 106 5.61 -6.20 -4.64
C MET A 106 5.71 -4.75 -4.22
N PHE A 107 4.58 -4.22 -3.75
CA PHE A 107 4.51 -2.99 -3.00
C PHE A 107 4.17 -3.33 -1.55
N VAL A 108 4.99 -2.85 -0.61
CA VAL A 108 4.80 -3.10 0.83
C VAL A 108 4.55 -1.77 1.53
N TYR A 109 3.34 -1.59 2.07
CA TYR A 109 3.03 -0.46 2.93
C TYR A 109 3.41 -0.79 4.38
N ASP A 110 4.48 -0.15 4.86
CA ASP A 110 5.04 -0.37 6.20
C ASP A 110 4.70 0.80 7.12
N PHE A 111 3.54 0.72 7.76
CA PHE A 111 3.04 1.76 8.66
C PHE A 111 3.98 2.06 9.84
N LYS A 112 4.75 1.05 10.28
CA LYS A 112 5.61 1.17 11.47
C LYS A 112 7.08 1.38 11.15
N TYR A 113 7.42 1.57 9.92
CA TYR A 113 8.82 1.65 9.48
C TYR A 113 9.84 1.45 10.64
N ASP A 114 10.78 0.47 10.60
CA ASP A 114 11.27 -0.28 9.42
C ASP A 114 11.02 -1.80 9.56
N ASP A 115 9.94 -2.24 10.19
CA ASP A 115 9.69 -3.65 10.49
C ASP A 115 9.57 -4.52 9.22
N LEU A 116 8.59 -4.20 8.35
CA LEU A 116 8.34 -4.97 7.13
C LEU A 116 9.37 -4.63 6.04
N SER A 117 9.80 -3.39 5.94
CA SER A 117 10.80 -2.94 4.97
C SER A 117 12.12 -3.69 5.15
N ARG A 118 12.61 -3.83 6.37
CA ARG A 118 13.83 -4.56 6.69
C ARG A 118 13.71 -6.05 6.39
N ILE A 119 12.57 -6.65 6.71
CA ILE A 119 12.29 -8.06 6.41
C ILE A 119 12.29 -8.26 4.90
N THR A 120 11.57 -7.43 4.16
CA THR A 120 11.48 -7.47 2.69
C THR A 120 12.85 -7.35 2.05
N TYR A 121 13.65 -6.35 2.48
CA TYR A 121 15.00 -6.16 1.97
C TYR A 121 15.90 -7.38 2.22
N ASN A 122 15.90 -7.91 3.43
CA ASN A 122 16.73 -9.07 3.79
C ASN A 122 16.36 -10.32 3.00
N TRP A 123 15.05 -10.58 2.81
CA TRP A 123 14.59 -11.69 2.00
C TRP A 123 14.94 -11.50 0.52
N LEU A 124 14.79 -10.28 -0.01
CA LEU A 124 15.17 -9.96 -1.37
C LEU A 124 16.66 -10.18 -1.61
N GLN A 125 17.53 -9.72 -0.69
CA GLN A 125 18.98 -9.93 -0.82
C GLN A 125 19.36 -11.41 -0.90
N ARG A 126 18.68 -12.26 -0.14
CA ARG A 126 18.93 -13.72 -0.11
C ARG A 126 18.41 -14.44 -1.36
N ASN A 127 17.37 -13.90 -1.98
CA ASN A 127 16.63 -14.58 -3.07
C ASN A 127 16.75 -13.84 -4.42
N LYS A 128 17.73 -12.94 -4.60
CA LYS A 128 17.96 -12.21 -5.86
C LYS A 128 18.07 -13.12 -7.08
N HIS A 129 18.56 -14.33 -6.88
CA HIS A 129 18.76 -15.33 -7.95
C HIS A 129 17.45 -15.91 -8.49
N GLN A 130 16.32 -15.71 -7.81
CA GLN A 130 14.99 -16.13 -8.26
C GLN A 130 14.43 -15.22 -9.36
N TYR A 131 15.01 -14.04 -9.56
CA TYR A 131 14.53 -13.05 -10.50
C TYR A 131 15.30 -13.14 -11.82
N SER A 132 14.58 -13.18 -12.94
CA SER A 132 15.16 -13.15 -14.29
C SER A 132 15.85 -11.82 -14.60
N VAL A 133 15.35 -10.73 -14.03
CA VAL A 133 15.93 -9.39 -14.11
C VAL A 133 16.31 -8.96 -12.69
N LYS A 134 17.48 -8.35 -12.52
CA LYS A 134 17.94 -7.88 -11.21
C LYS A 134 16.89 -6.97 -10.55
N PRO A 135 16.34 -7.36 -9.39
CA PRO A 135 15.32 -6.56 -8.72
C PRO A 135 15.94 -5.33 -8.06
N ASN A 136 15.24 -4.20 -8.17
CA ASN A 136 15.55 -2.99 -7.42
C ASN A 136 14.71 -2.95 -6.14
N PHE A 137 15.20 -2.24 -5.13
CA PHE A 137 14.49 -2.01 -3.88
C PHE A 137 14.40 -0.51 -3.62
N TYR A 138 13.18 0.01 -3.58
CA TYR A 138 12.92 1.42 -3.33
C TYR A 138 12.20 1.59 -2.01
N VAL A 139 12.58 2.63 -1.28
CA VAL A 139 11.93 3.06 -0.04
C VAL A 139 11.43 4.48 -0.23
N ILE A 140 10.14 4.71 -0.01
CA ILE A 140 9.54 6.03 0.05
C ILE A 140 9.19 6.30 1.52
N ASN A 141 9.92 7.22 2.13
CA ASN A 141 9.74 7.57 3.54
C ASN A 141 9.44 9.06 3.64
N PHE A 142 8.23 9.40 4.09
CA PHE A 142 7.78 10.77 4.23
C PHE A 142 8.24 11.41 5.55
N ASP A 143 8.57 10.61 6.56
CA ASP A 143 9.01 11.12 7.87
C ASP A 143 10.50 11.48 7.85
N ASN A 144 11.30 10.73 7.09
CA ASN A 144 12.75 10.96 6.99
C ASN A 144 13.22 10.88 5.54
N LEU A 145 13.29 12.04 4.89
CA LEU A 145 13.70 12.14 3.49
C LEU A 145 15.15 11.73 3.22
N SER A 146 16.02 11.67 4.25
CA SER A 146 17.41 11.25 4.10
C SER A 146 17.55 9.76 3.77
N VAL A 147 16.54 8.95 4.13
CA VAL A 147 16.47 7.51 3.85
C VAL A 147 15.42 7.16 2.79
N SER A 148 14.87 8.18 2.12
CA SER A 148 13.87 8.03 1.07
C SER A 148 14.50 8.12 -0.32
N HIS A 149 14.12 7.20 -1.20
CA HIS A 149 14.39 7.35 -2.61
C HIS A 149 13.47 8.44 -3.20
N ARG A 150 13.99 9.15 -4.18
CA ARG A 150 13.20 10.09 -4.97
C ARG A 150 12.54 9.35 -6.11
N CYS A 151 11.29 9.62 -6.36
CA CYS A 151 10.58 9.16 -7.55
C CYS A 151 9.82 10.33 -8.17
N ASN A 152 9.72 10.31 -9.49
CA ASN A 152 8.85 11.22 -10.22
C ASN A 152 7.53 10.47 -10.52
N PRO A 153 6.39 10.84 -9.90
CA PRO A 153 5.11 10.19 -10.20
C PRO A 153 4.62 10.48 -11.63
N LEU A 154 5.18 11.49 -12.28
CA LEU A 154 4.89 11.88 -13.66
C LEU A 154 6.04 11.54 -14.60
N ASP A 155 6.67 10.36 -14.41
CA ASP A 155 7.78 9.94 -15.27
C ASP A 155 7.32 9.81 -16.73
N PRO A 156 7.91 10.59 -17.66
CA PRO A 156 7.55 10.56 -19.08
C PRO A 156 7.61 9.17 -19.71
N SER A 157 8.51 8.30 -19.22
CA SER A 157 8.67 6.94 -19.74
C SER A 157 7.49 6.02 -19.45
N SER A 158 6.66 6.37 -18.46
CA SER A 158 5.45 5.64 -18.10
C SER A 158 4.19 6.14 -18.81
N MET A 159 4.29 7.25 -19.56
CA MET A 159 3.16 7.87 -20.25
C MET A 159 3.28 7.64 -21.78
N ASN A 160 2.47 6.73 -22.30
CA ASN A 160 2.44 6.38 -23.72
C ASN A 160 1.44 7.25 -24.51
N ASP A 161 0.32 7.57 -23.89
CA ASP A 161 -0.72 8.40 -24.49
C ASP A 161 -1.35 9.35 -23.44
N ILE A 162 -2.25 10.22 -23.90
CA ILE A 162 -2.89 11.25 -23.08
C ILE A 162 -3.75 10.67 -21.94
N THR A 163 -4.22 9.42 -22.07
CA THR A 163 -5.01 8.78 -21.04
C THR A 163 -4.18 8.47 -19.80
N ASP A 164 -2.89 8.20 -19.96
CA ASP A 164 -1.96 8.01 -18.84
C ASP A 164 -1.79 9.33 -18.04
N ALA A 165 -1.75 10.47 -18.75
CA ALA A 165 -1.73 11.78 -18.11
C ALA A 165 -3.06 12.07 -17.39
N THR A 166 -4.20 11.67 -17.97
CA THR A 166 -5.53 11.79 -17.33
C THR A 166 -5.62 10.99 -16.06
N GLU A 167 -5.16 9.74 -16.05
CA GLU A 167 -5.13 8.90 -14.85
C GLU A 167 -4.22 9.47 -13.78
N SER A 168 -3.08 10.05 -14.17
CA SER A 168 -2.17 10.72 -13.25
C SER A 168 -2.82 11.96 -12.62
N ALA A 169 -3.44 12.83 -13.43
CA ALA A 169 -4.17 14.01 -12.96
C ALA A 169 -5.31 13.62 -12.02
N ARG A 170 -6.12 12.64 -12.41
CA ARG A 170 -7.23 12.11 -11.62
C ARG A 170 -6.75 11.57 -10.28
N THR A 171 -5.69 10.77 -10.28
CA THR A 171 -5.13 10.18 -9.05
C THR A 171 -4.63 11.26 -8.10
N ILE A 172 -3.95 12.29 -8.60
CA ILE A 172 -3.45 13.40 -7.79
C ILE A 172 -4.62 14.19 -7.19
N LEU A 173 -5.57 14.63 -8.01
CA LEU A 173 -6.66 15.50 -7.57
C LEU A 173 -7.65 14.78 -6.64
N LEU A 174 -8.01 13.52 -6.92
CA LEU A 174 -8.84 12.73 -6.02
C LEU A 174 -8.11 12.36 -4.71
N GLY A 175 -6.79 12.28 -4.75
CA GLY A 175 -5.97 12.12 -3.55
C GLY A 175 -5.95 13.36 -2.66
N LEU A 176 -5.96 14.54 -3.26
CA LEU A 176 -6.01 15.84 -2.56
C LEU A 176 -7.42 16.13 -2.02
N ASN A 177 -8.46 15.83 -2.78
CA ASN A 177 -9.86 16.04 -2.38
C ASN A 177 -10.65 14.74 -2.46
N ARG A 178 -10.75 14.03 -1.33
CA ARG A 178 -11.43 12.73 -1.25
C ARG A 178 -12.95 12.80 -1.47
N GLU A 179 -13.58 13.95 -1.28
CA GLU A 179 -15.02 14.10 -1.55
C GLU A 179 -15.33 13.96 -3.04
N TRP A 180 -14.39 14.30 -3.89
CA TRP A 180 -14.51 14.17 -5.34
C TRP A 180 -14.65 12.73 -5.81
N ILE A 181 -14.18 11.75 -5.02
CA ILE A 181 -14.34 10.32 -5.32
C ILE A 181 -15.81 9.94 -5.51
N ASN A 182 -16.70 10.57 -4.73
CA ASN A 182 -18.15 10.32 -4.79
C ASN A 182 -18.87 11.19 -5.84
N LYS A 183 -18.17 12.12 -6.48
CA LYS A 183 -18.71 13.08 -7.46
C LYS A 183 -18.10 12.90 -8.84
N GLN A 184 -17.54 11.73 -9.14
CA GLN A 184 -16.98 11.45 -10.48
C GLN A 184 -18.06 11.61 -11.55
N GLY A 185 -17.71 12.30 -12.64
CA GLY A 185 -18.63 12.70 -13.70
C GLY A 185 -19.31 14.04 -13.48
N ASP A 186 -19.15 14.68 -12.32
CA ASP A 186 -19.57 16.05 -12.10
C ASP A 186 -18.64 17.03 -12.86
N PHE A 187 -19.21 18.05 -13.47
CA PHE A 187 -18.47 19.04 -14.24
C PHE A 187 -17.34 19.69 -13.44
N PHE A 188 -17.58 20.06 -12.18
CA PHE A 188 -16.61 20.72 -11.32
C PHE A 188 -15.50 19.79 -10.82
N VAL A 189 -15.63 18.47 -11.03
CA VAL A 189 -14.58 17.48 -10.78
C VAL A 189 -13.80 17.17 -12.05
N GLU A 190 -14.51 16.97 -13.16
CA GLU A 190 -13.87 16.57 -14.42
C GLU A 190 -13.14 17.73 -15.09
N SER A 191 -13.61 18.98 -14.90
CA SER A 191 -12.98 20.16 -15.50
C SER A 191 -11.55 20.39 -15.01
N PRO A 192 -11.27 20.48 -13.69
CA PRO A 192 -9.91 20.57 -13.18
C PRO A 192 -9.03 19.37 -13.61
N ILE A 193 -9.59 18.16 -13.66
CA ILE A 193 -8.84 16.98 -14.13
C ILE A 193 -8.40 17.17 -15.57
N ASN A 194 -9.28 17.66 -16.45
CA ASN A 194 -8.96 17.92 -17.84
C ASN A 194 -7.88 19.01 -17.99
N PHE A 195 -7.95 20.06 -17.19
CA PHE A 195 -6.95 21.13 -17.20
C PHE A 195 -5.57 20.60 -16.76
N VAL A 196 -5.49 19.90 -15.64
CA VAL A 196 -4.25 19.31 -15.14
C VAL A 196 -3.71 18.25 -16.12
N THR A 197 -4.60 17.48 -16.76
CA THR A 197 -4.22 16.54 -17.84
C THR A 197 -3.52 17.26 -18.97
N ALA A 198 -4.08 18.38 -19.43
CA ALA A 198 -3.50 19.17 -20.51
C ALA A 198 -2.11 19.69 -20.16
N VAL A 199 -1.93 20.21 -18.93
CA VAL A 199 -0.63 20.70 -18.44
C VAL A 199 0.40 19.57 -18.33
N ILE A 200 0.01 18.41 -17.75
CA ILE A 200 0.89 17.25 -17.67
C ILE A 200 1.30 16.78 -19.06
N TRP A 201 0.33 16.65 -19.98
CA TRP A 201 0.62 16.17 -21.34
C TRP A 201 1.46 17.16 -22.13
N PHE A 202 1.24 18.46 -21.98
CA PHE A 202 2.12 19.49 -22.55
C PHE A 202 3.57 19.29 -22.07
N LEU A 203 3.79 19.20 -20.77
CA LEU A 203 5.13 18.99 -20.20
C LEU A 203 5.73 17.63 -20.61
N ARG A 204 4.89 16.62 -20.83
CA ARG A 204 5.33 15.31 -21.35
C ARG A 204 5.90 15.42 -22.77
N LYS A 205 5.32 16.29 -23.59
CA LYS A 205 5.76 16.52 -24.99
C LYS A 205 6.89 17.54 -25.09
N TYR A 206 6.93 18.49 -24.20
CA TYR A 206 7.94 19.55 -24.21
C TYR A 206 9.33 19.02 -23.84
N GLU A 207 10.33 19.28 -24.69
CA GLU A 207 11.72 18.83 -24.51
C GLU A 207 11.86 17.36 -24.05
N ASP A 208 11.16 16.45 -24.71
CA ASP A 208 11.15 15.00 -24.40
C ASP A 208 10.74 14.68 -22.94
N GLY A 209 9.94 15.55 -22.32
CA GLY A 209 9.43 15.35 -20.97
C GLY A 209 10.39 15.73 -19.85
N LYS A 210 11.48 16.45 -20.16
CA LYS A 210 12.49 16.87 -19.17
C LYS A 210 11.88 17.58 -17.95
N TYR A 211 10.82 18.35 -18.17
CA TYR A 211 10.11 19.09 -17.13
C TYR A 211 8.81 18.43 -16.67
N CYS A 212 8.53 17.20 -17.10
CA CYS A 212 7.32 16.49 -16.70
C CYS A 212 7.47 15.97 -15.25
N THR A 213 7.34 16.87 -14.30
CA THR A 213 7.37 16.60 -12.85
C THR A 213 6.30 17.42 -12.14
N LEU A 214 5.81 16.93 -11.00
CA LEU A 214 4.76 17.62 -10.25
C LEU A 214 5.12 19.08 -9.87
N PRO A 215 6.34 19.42 -9.44
CA PRO A 215 6.69 20.81 -9.20
C PRO A 215 6.54 21.71 -10.44
N HIS A 216 6.95 21.24 -11.62
CA HIS A 216 6.82 22.04 -12.85
C HIS A 216 5.36 22.14 -13.31
N VAL A 217 4.53 21.12 -13.06
CA VAL A 217 3.07 21.22 -13.30
C VAL A 217 2.48 22.35 -12.45
N ILE A 218 2.79 22.36 -11.14
CA ILE A 218 2.30 23.40 -10.22
C ILE A 218 2.80 24.78 -10.64
N GLU A 219 4.06 24.91 -11.01
CA GLU A 219 4.66 26.20 -11.40
C GLU A 219 4.04 26.71 -12.71
N LEU A 220 3.85 25.85 -13.71
CA LEU A 220 3.20 26.23 -14.97
C LEU A 220 1.74 26.63 -14.76
N MET A 221 1.01 25.97 -13.85
CA MET A 221 -0.37 26.31 -13.50
C MET A 221 -0.50 27.65 -12.75
N GLN A 222 0.59 28.17 -12.18
CA GLN A 222 0.60 29.47 -11.50
C GLN A 222 0.89 30.64 -12.46
N ALA A 223 1.24 30.36 -13.71
CA ALA A 223 1.43 31.41 -14.72
C ALA A 223 0.11 32.12 -15.04
N GLU A 224 0.20 33.40 -15.38
CA GLU A 224 -0.98 34.17 -15.80
C GLU A 224 -1.60 33.55 -17.07
N TYR A 225 -2.91 33.60 -17.19
CA TYR A 225 -3.64 32.93 -18.27
C TYR A 225 -3.30 33.46 -19.67
N ASP A 226 -2.94 34.75 -19.77
CA ASP A 226 -2.49 35.38 -21.02
C ASP A 226 -1.12 34.83 -21.50
N GLU A 227 -0.29 34.33 -20.60
CA GLU A 227 0.97 33.65 -20.90
C GLU A 227 0.76 32.14 -21.08
N LEU A 228 -0.05 31.52 -20.23
CA LEU A 228 -0.26 30.08 -20.17
C LEU A 228 -0.99 29.54 -21.41
N PHE A 229 -2.12 30.13 -21.79
CA PHE A 229 -2.93 29.59 -22.88
C PHE A 229 -2.24 29.61 -24.25
N PRO A 230 -1.50 30.67 -24.65
CA PRO A 230 -0.70 30.61 -25.87
C PRO A 230 0.33 29.48 -25.87
N VAL A 231 0.95 29.20 -24.72
CA VAL A 231 1.91 28.12 -24.58
C VAL A 231 1.24 26.75 -24.73
N LEU A 232 0.14 26.52 -24.03
CA LEU A 232 -0.60 25.25 -24.13
C LEU A 232 -1.14 25.01 -25.54
N ASN A 233 -1.59 26.04 -26.26
CA ASN A 233 -2.07 25.98 -27.65
C ASN A 233 -1.02 25.56 -28.65
N THR A 234 0.26 25.57 -28.31
CA THR A 234 1.32 25.03 -29.21
C THR A 234 1.24 23.52 -29.36
N GLN A 235 0.50 22.82 -28.51
CA GLN A 235 0.35 21.37 -28.54
C GLN A 235 -1.07 20.98 -29.01
N PRO A 236 -1.24 20.53 -30.28
CA PRO A 236 -2.57 20.25 -30.82
C PRO A 236 -3.33 19.11 -30.10
N GLU A 237 -2.61 18.15 -29.53
CA GLU A 237 -3.22 16.98 -28.87
C GLU A 237 -4.07 17.34 -27.65
N ILE A 238 -3.84 18.51 -27.03
CA ILE A 238 -4.58 18.97 -25.84
C ILE A 238 -5.62 20.04 -26.15
N GLU A 239 -5.77 20.45 -27.40
CA GLU A 239 -6.68 21.53 -27.80
C GLU A 239 -8.10 21.34 -27.24
N VAL A 240 -8.66 20.14 -27.37
CA VAL A 240 -10.00 19.82 -26.90
C VAL A 240 -10.14 19.99 -25.37
N LEU A 241 -9.08 19.72 -24.64
CA LEU A 241 -9.06 19.85 -23.16
C LEU A 241 -8.93 21.30 -22.71
N VAL A 242 -8.24 22.14 -23.49
CA VAL A 242 -7.92 23.52 -23.10
C VAL A 242 -8.94 24.52 -23.65
N ASN A 243 -9.56 24.25 -24.78
CA ASN A 243 -10.50 25.17 -25.43
C ASN A 243 -11.64 25.71 -24.54
N PRO A 244 -12.28 24.93 -23.65
CA PRO A 244 -13.30 25.45 -22.75
C PRO A 244 -12.79 26.59 -21.86
N PHE A 245 -11.55 26.47 -21.37
CA PHE A 245 -10.91 27.46 -20.50
C PHE A 245 -10.51 28.72 -21.28
N ILE A 246 -9.94 28.54 -22.46
CA ILE A 246 -9.59 29.66 -23.37
C ILE A 246 -10.84 30.44 -23.74
N THR A 247 -11.94 29.76 -24.07
CA THR A 247 -13.20 30.39 -24.42
C THR A 247 -13.77 31.19 -23.24
N ALA A 248 -13.73 30.64 -22.02
CA ALA A 248 -14.16 31.34 -20.83
C ALA A 248 -13.30 32.59 -20.56
N TYR A 249 -12.00 32.49 -20.74
CA TYR A 249 -11.07 33.61 -20.58
C TYR A 249 -11.33 34.71 -21.61
N GLN A 250 -11.48 34.36 -22.90
CA GLN A 250 -11.74 35.32 -23.98
C GLN A 250 -13.07 36.04 -23.87
N ASN A 251 -14.06 35.40 -23.24
CA ASN A 251 -15.37 36.01 -22.99
C ASN A 251 -15.45 36.78 -21.66
N ASP A 252 -14.33 37.01 -21.02
CA ASP A 252 -14.22 37.70 -19.70
C ASP A 252 -15.10 37.05 -18.61
N ALA A 253 -15.28 35.72 -18.71
CA ALA A 253 -16.06 34.91 -17.77
C ALA A 253 -15.15 34.36 -16.65
N MET A 254 -14.48 35.27 -15.91
CA MET A 254 -13.47 34.90 -14.90
C MET A 254 -14.06 34.03 -13.80
N GLU A 255 -15.27 34.34 -13.31
CA GLU A 255 -15.94 33.52 -12.28
C GLU A 255 -16.18 32.09 -12.75
N GLN A 256 -16.50 31.91 -14.03
CA GLN A 256 -16.66 30.57 -14.61
C GLN A 256 -15.31 29.89 -14.75
N LEU A 257 -14.28 30.60 -15.15
CA LEU A 257 -12.92 30.05 -15.30
C LEU A 257 -12.37 29.61 -13.94
N GLU A 258 -12.46 30.46 -12.92
CA GLU A 258 -12.04 30.13 -11.55
C GLU A 258 -12.81 28.92 -11.01
N GLY A 259 -14.12 28.85 -11.23
CA GLY A 259 -14.94 27.70 -10.82
C GLY A 259 -14.61 26.41 -11.58
N GLN A 260 -13.94 26.48 -12.73
CA GLN A 260 -13.49 25.31 -13.50
C GLN A 260 -12.11 24.83 -13.09
N VAL A 261 -11.24 25.70 -12.58
CA VAL A 261 -9.83 25.42 -12.28
C VAL A 261 -9.58 25.29 -10.77
N ALA A 262 -10.37 25.95 -9.92
CA ALA A 262 -10.25 25.89 -8.47
C ALA A 262 -10.74 24.58 -7.86
#